data_2d8f5d198d064b9b61b97e65794f6636
#
_entry.id   2d8f5d198d064b9b61b97e65794f6636
#
_cell.length_a   1.000
_cell.length_b   1.000
_cell.length_c   1.000
_cell.angle_alpha   90.00
_cell.angle_beta   90.00
_cell.angle_gamma   90.00
#
_symmetry.space_group_name_H-M   'P 1'
#
loop_
_entity.id
_entity.type
_entity.pdbx_description
1 polymer ?
#
loop_
_entity_poly.entity_id
_entity_poly.type
_entity_poly.pdbx_seq_one_letter_code
_entity_poly.pdbx_strand_id
1 'polypeptide(L)'
;MKRAICLGTALVFSLFSTTSSVCAASPGLFNVRDYGAKGDGKTKDTAALQKTLDACAAAGGGIVCVPEGVYLTGSLVVGANTTVRFDPHANLMGSPDIGDYPLVGVRWEGEFRQGHRALISAEGADNVRLEGPGAIFGPPLALSRLRDPRGPLLIELTECTNAVLEGFSTQYQQLWSIHLLFCRNFTASNLTLRSLNANGDGIDVDSCSDVTIERCDINTGDDAIALKSGRGLAAARLGRPTQNVTIRQCILASSTFAALAVGTELSGGIRNVKIEDCTLSGRQNAIFLKSRDGRGGFIENLTGANLVINKSPTFIGIDFLKKGIQASDPVPGEAEKWTRMSHVSFNHIRVSDVAEIVAGSNVSAERPVDGLALTDITGTCERGITLANASDVKLTGIKVTGFQGPLVTTQNVKGQGLDGTAVR
;
A
#
# COMPACT_ATOMS: atom_id res chain seq x y z
N MET A 1 73.18 31.56 -5.85
CA MET A 1 72.45 31.04 -4.68
C MET A 1 71.02 30.73 -5.08
N LYS A 2 70.75 29.46 -5.37
CA LYS A 2 69.41 28.97 -5.75
C LYS A 2 68.93 28.09 -4.61
N ARG A 3 67.80 28.51 -3.94
CA ARG A 3 67.13 27.73 -2.92
C ARG A 3 66.09 26.85 -3.62
N ALA A 4 66.24 25.54 -3.44
CA ALA A 4 65.24 24.57 -3.83
C ALA A 4 64.19 24.44 -2.74
N ILE A 5 62.89 24.51 -3.12
CA ILE A 5 61.75 24.25 -2.25
C ILE A 5 61.29 22.79 -2.53
N CYS A 6 61.41 21.93 -1.54
CA CYS A 6 60.82 20.59 -1.54
C CYS A 6 59.34 20.72 -1.14
N LEU A 7 58.44 20.33 -2.08
CA LEU A 7 57.02 20.08 -1.72
C LEU A 7 56.90 18.58 -1.26
N GLY A 8 56.62 18.42 0.01
CA GLY A 8 56.24 17.11 0.55
C GLY A 8 54.75 16.87 0.35
N THR A 9 54.42 15.85 -0.45
CA THR A 9 53.05 15.38 -0.65
C THR A 9 52.69 14.46 0.50
N ALA A 10 51.83 14.91 1.41
CA ALA A 10 51.27 14.06 2.46
C ALA A 10 50.10 13.22 1.87
N LEU A 11 50.29 11.90 1.78
CA LEU A 11 49.25 10.95 1.46
C LEU A 11 48.40 10.73 2.71
N VAL A 12 47.16 11.24 2.68
CA VAL A 12 46.17 10.94 3.72
C VAL A 12 45.53 9.59 3.40
N PHE A 13 45.94 8.55 4.13
CA PHE A 13 45.23 7.27 4.14
C PHE A 13 43.95 7.41 4.97
N SER A 14 42.77 7.51 4.30
CA SER A 14 41.47 7.35 4.95
C SER A 14 41.28 5.89 5.32
N LEU A 15 41.45 5.58 6.59
CA LEU A 15 41.03 4.29 7.17
C LEU A 15 39.48 4.28 7.19
N PHE A 16 38.88 3.59 6.23
CA PHE A 16 37.50 3.16 6.33
C PHE A 16 37.41 2.12 7.45
N SER A 17 37.01 2.54 8.63
CA SER A 17 36.59 1.63 9.69
C SER A 17 35.27 0.99 9.26
N THR A 18 35.31 -0.26 8.81
CA THR A 18 34.13 -1.11 8.71
C THR A 18 33.65 -1.40 10.11
N THR A 19 32.67 -0.63 10.58
CA THR A 19 31.95 -0.99 11.79
C THR A 19 31.08 -2.20 11.48
N SER A 20 31.62 -3.40 11.67
CA SER A 20 30.82 -4.60 11.81
C SER A 20 29.92 -4.40 13.02
N SER A 21 28.61 -4.24 12.77
CA SER A 21 27.62 -4.18 13.83
C SER A 21 27.57 -5.55 14.51
N VAL A 22 28.30 -5.69 15.59
CA VAL A 22 28.26 -6.92 16.41
C VAL A 22 27.02 -6.81 17.26
N CYS A 23 25.99 -7.60 16.95
CA CYS A 23 24.87 -7.88 17.86
C CYS A 23 25.42 -8.59 19.10
N ALA A 24 25.88 -7.82 20.08
CA ALA A 24 26.36 -8.37 21.36
C ALA A 24 25.15 -8.87 22.18
N ALA A 25 25.33 -9.97 22.91
CA ALA A 25 24.31 -10.55 23.77
C ALA A 25 23.92 -9.55 24.88
N SER A 26 22.79 -8.89 24.68
CA SER A 26 22.13 -8.05 25.70
C SER A 26 20.81 -8.72 26.10
N PRO A 27 20.34 -8.54 27.32
CA PRO A 27 19.04 -9.05 27.72
C PRO A 27 17.95 -8.58 26.75
N GLY A 28 17.19 -9.54 26.16
CA GLY A 28 16.15 -9.25 25.15
C GLY A 28 16.66 -9.21 23.70
N LEU A 29 17.91 -9.60 23.43
CA LEU A 29 18.46 -9.71 22.08
C LEU A 29 18.64 -11.18 21.69
N PHE A 30 18.07 -11.58 20.54
CA PHE A 30 18.05 -12.94 20.01
C PHE A 30 18.66 -12.96 18.62
N ASN A 31 19.87 -13.49 18.46
CA ASN A 31 20.49 -13.58 17.15
C ASN A 31 20.12 -14.90 16.47
N VAL A 32 19.58 -14.85 15.25
CA VAL A 32 19.11 -16.05 14.54
C VAL A 32 20.22 -17.09 14.33
N ARG A 33 21.49 -16.67 14.26
CA ARG A 33 22.64 -17.58 14.14
C ARG A 33 22.87 -18.42 15.39
N ASP A 34 22.57 -17.89 16.56
CA ASP A 34 22.68 -18.63 17.84
C ASP A 34 21.65 -19.77 17.92
N TYR A 35 20.58 -19.69 17.13
CA TYR A 35 19.54 -20.71 17.00
C TYR A 35 19.74 -21.63 15.79
N GLY A 36 20.84 -21.47 15.07
CA GLY A 36 21.28 -22.37 14.01
C GLY A 36 21.06 -21.90 12.58
N ALA A 37 20.54 -20.69 12.36
CA ALA A 37 20.39 -20.12 11.02
C ALA A 37 21.75 -19.95 10.33
N LYS A 38 21.83 -20.36 9.06
CA LYS A 38 23.09 -20.33 8.28
C LYS A 38 23.23 -19.02 7.50
N GLY A 39 22.15 -18.55 6.89
CA GLY A 39 22.19 -17.36 6.03
C GLY A 39 23.10 -17.54 4.81
N ASP A 40 23.20 -18.74 4.26
CA ASP A 40 24.08 -19.10 3.14
C ASP A 40 23.36 -19.15 1.78
N GLY A 41 22.07 -18.85 1.75
CA GLY A 41 21.20 -18.86 0.56
C GLY A 41 20.85 -20.25 0.03
N LYS A 42 21.22 -21.31 0.72
CA LYS A 42 21.02 -22.71 0.32
C LYS A 42 20.31 -23.52 1.39
N THR A 43 20.76 -23.39 2.63
CA THR A 43 20.15 -24.06 3.78
C THR A 43 18.78 -23.43 4.06
N LYS A 44 17.77 -24.29 4.25
CA LYS A 44 16.44 -23.82 4.68
C LYS A 44 16.51 -23.44 6.15
N ASP A 45 16.48 -22.15 6.45
CA ASP A 45 16.63 -21.57 7.79
C ASP A 45 15.32 -21.42 8.55
N THR A 46 14.18 -21.85 7.98
CA THR A 46 12.83 -21.66 8.56
C THR A 46 12.76 -22.07 10.02
N ALA A 47 13.23 -23.28 10.35
CA ALA A 47 13.15 -23.80 11.72
C ALA A 47 14.00 -22.99 12.71
N ALA A 48 15.19 -22.55 12.30
CA ALA A 48 16.08 -21.74 13.12
C ALA A 48 15.52 -20.33 13.36
N LEU A 49 15.01 -19.69 12.30
CA LEU A 49 14.37 -18.39 12.37
C LEU A 49 13.12 -18.45 13.25
N GLN A 50 12.23 -19.44 13.06
CA GLN A 50 11.04 -19.58 13.88
C GLN A 50 11.38 -19.86 15.34
N LYS A 51 12.36 -20.74 15.61
CA LYS A 51 12.82 -21.00 16.97
C LYS A 51 13.33 -19.74 17.67
N THR A 52 13.97 -18.84 16.95
CA THR A 52 14.43 -17.54 17.48
C THR A 52 13.25 -16.64 17.84
N LEU A 53 12.25 -16.55 16.93
CA LEU A 53 11.02 -15.79 17.16
C LEU A 53 10.24 -16.34 18.35
N ASP A 54 10.13 -17.67 18.46
CA ASP A 54 9.45 -18.33 19.56
C ASP A 54 10.16 -18.07 20.90
N ALA A 55 11.49 -18.12 20.92
CA ALA A 55 12.28 -17.80 22.10
C ALA A 55 12.11 -16.33 22.55
N CYS A 56 12.07 -15.41 21.60
CA CYS A 56 11.78 -14.01 21.86
C CYS A 56 10.38 -13.82 22.45
N ALA A 57 9.37 -14.43 21.84
CA ALA A 57 7.99 -14.36 22.33
C ALA A 57 7.85 -15.00 23.73
N ALA A 58 8.47 -16.15 24.00
CA ALA A 58 8.48 -16.82 25.29
C ALA A 58 9.16 -15.98 26.40
N ALA A 59 10.09 -15.11 26.04
CA ALA A 59 10.72 -14.15 26.95
C ALA A 59 9.87 -12.90 27.21
N GLY A 60 8.67 -12.79 26.62
CA GLY A 60 7.79 -11.64 26.72
C GLY A 60 8.06 -10.55 25.67
N GLY A 61 8.94 -10.81 24.72
CA GLY A 61 9.34 -9.90 23.66
C GLY A 61 10.82 -9.56 23.65
N GLY A 62 11.25 -8.79 22.66
CA GLY A 62 12.65 -8.40 22.50
C GLY A 62 12.99 -8.11 21.03
N ILE A 63 14.29 -8.19 20.73
CA ILE A 63 14.81 -7.93 19.39
C ILE A 63 15.38 -9.22 18.81
N VAL A 64 14.81 -9.69 17.71
CA VAL A 64 15.35 -10.76 16.88
C VAL A 64 16.25 -10.14 15.83
N CYS A 65 17.55 -10.36 15.95
CA CYS A 65 18.53 -9.86 14.99
C CYS A 65 18.73 -10.86 13.86
N VAL A 66 18.60 -10.35 12.63
CA VAL A 66 18.90 -11.05 11.39
C VAL A 66 20.17 -10.42 10.80
N PRO A 67 21.37 -10.98 11.07
CA PRO A 67 22.64 -10.45 10.55
C PRO A 67 22.74 -10.55 9.02
N GLU A 68 23.76 -9.91 8.44
CA GLU A 68 24.11 -10.06 7.04
C GLU A 68 24.09 -11.53 6.59
N GLY A 69 23.48 -11.82 5.45
CA GLY A 69 23.34 -13.16 4.88
C GLY A 69 22.09 -13.32 4.04
N VAL A 70 21.93 -14.48 3.42
CA VAL A 70 20.76 -14.85 2.63
C VAL A 70 20.06 -16.03 3.32
N TYR A 71 18.89 -15.76 3.92
CA TYR A 71 18.13 -16.73 4.71
C TYR A 71 16.96 -17.27 3.89
N LEU A 72 17.13 -18.50 3.37
CA LEU A 72 16.03 -19.18 2.66
C LEU A 72 15.00 -19.70 3.66
N THR A 73 13.75 -19.25 3.54
CA THR A 73 12.72 -19.58 4.52
C THR A 73 11.33 -19.76 3.93
N GLY A 74 10.53 -20.61 4.54
CA GLY A 74 9.08 -20.61 4.41
C GLY A 74 8.43 -19.60 5.35
N SER A 75 7.14 -19.82 5.65
CA SER A 75 6.36 -18.94 6.53
C SER A 75 6.96 -18.82 7.93
N LEU A 76 7.01 -17.58 8.42
CA LEU A 76 7.40 -17.21 9.78
C LEU A 76 6.24 -16.54 10.50
N VAL A 77 6.10 -16.82 11.79
CA VAL A 77 5.09 -16.20 12.65
C VAL A 77 5.78 -15.35 13.71
N VAL A 78 5.44 -14.07 13.75
CA VAL A 78 6.00 -13.09 14.69
C VAL A 78 5.04 -12.90 15.85
N GLY A 79 5.52 -13.11 17.08
CA GLY A 79 4.74 -12.92 18.29
C GLY A 79 4.69 -11.45 18.75
N ALA A 80 3.86 -11.18 19.77
CA ALA A 80 3.72 -9.85 20.35
C ALA A 80 5.05 -9.33 20.95
N ASN A 81 5.19 -8.01 21.03
CA ASN A 81 6.35 -7.31 21.59
C ASN A 81 7.68 -7.68 20.92
N THR A 82 7.66 -8.16 19.67
CA THR A 82 8.83 -8.62 18.94
C THR A 82 9.24 -7.63 17.87
N THR A 83 10.50 -7.19 17.93
CA THR A 83 11.16 -6.44 16.86
C THR A 83 12.04 -7.39 16.06
N VAL A 84 11.78 -7.58 14.78
CA VAL A 84 12.69 -8.25 13.85
C VAL A 84 13.55 -7.18 13.19
N ARG A 85 14.83 -7.19 13.50
CA ARG A 85 15.80 -6.23 12.97
C ARG A 85 16.70 -6.86 11.93
N PHE A 86 16.65 -6.31 10.73
CA PHE A 86 17.51 -6.71 9.62
C PHE A 86 18.77 -5.84 9.58
N ASP A 87 19.93 -6.46 9.66
CA ASP A 87 21.19 -5.76 9.44
C ASP A 87 21.34 -5.37 7.94
N PRO A 88 22.25 -4.45 7.59
CA PRO A 88 22.62 -4.22 6.21
C PRO A 88 23.00 -5.53 5.50
N HIS A 89 22.50 -5.74 4.28
CA HIS A 89 22.69 -6.97 3.49
C HIS A 89 22.09 -8.25 4.09
N ALA A 90 21.24 -8.15 5.11
CA ALA A 90 20.37 -9.24 5.51
C ALA A 90 19.24 -9.42 4.49
N ASN A 91 19.17 -10.59 3.87
CA ASN A 91 18.20 -10.92 2.84
C ASN A 91 17.35 -12.11 3.29
N LEU A 92 16.06 -11.92 3.44
CA LEU A 92 15.10 -13.00 3.67
C LEU A 92 14.54 -13.43 2.32
N MET A 93 14.69 -14.71 1.95
CA MET A 93 14.28 -15.24 0.66
C MET A 93 13.19 -16.30 0.83
N GLY A 94 12.04 -16.08 0.19
CA GLY A 94 10.93 -17.03 0.23
C GLY A 94 11.27 -18.35 -0.45
N SER A 95 10.96 -19.46 0.21
CA SER A 95 11.17 -20.82 -0.30
C SER A 95 10.36 -21.07 -1.58
N PRO A 96 10.92 -21.81 -2.55
CA PRO A 96 10.15 -22.24 -3.73
C PRO A 96 9.21 -23.42 -3.47
N ASP A 97 9.25 -24.02 -2.29
CA ASP A 97 8.43 -25.17 -1.93
C ASP A 97 7.13 -24.71 -1.26
N ILE A 98 5.98 -25.00 -1.87
CA ILE A 98 4.66 -24.65 -1.32
C ILE A 98 4.39 -25.31 0.04
N GLY A 99 4.98 -26.47 0.31
CA GLY A 99 4.87 -27.16 1.59
C GLY A 99 5.43 -26.36 2.78
N ASP A 100 6.25 -25.34 2.51
CA ASP A 100 6.78 -24.44 3.54
C ASP A 100 5.80 -23.32 3.93
N TYR A 101 4.61 -23.28 3.30
CA TYR A 101 3.56 -22.29 3.55
C TYR A 101 2.28 -22.99 3.96
N PRO A 102 2.04 -23.21 5.25
CA PRO A 102 0.86 -23.92 5.75
C PRO A 102 -0.45 -23.28 5.26
N LEU A 103 -1.48 -24.13 5.05
CA LEU A 103 -2.83 -23.65 4.79
C LEU A 103 -3.46 -23.08 6.04
N VAL A 104 -4.01 -21.89 5.93
CA VAL A 104 -4.67 -21.13 7.01
C VAL A 104 -5.91 -20.42 6.48
N GLY A 105 -6.76 -19.94 7.37
CA GLY A 105 -7.82 -19.00 7.00
C GLY A 105 -7.21 -17.65 6.62
N VAL A 106 -7.57 -17.12 5.46
CA VAL A 106 -7.12 -15.81 4.98
C VAL A 106 -8.29 -14.99 4.47
N ARG A 107 -8.17 -13.67 4.45
CA ARG A 107 -9.08 -12.82 3.70
C ARG A 107 -8.45 -12.46 2.36
N TRP A 108 -9.11 -12.83 1.28
CA TRP A 108 -8.64 -12.56 -0.07
C TRP A 108 -9.76 -11.97 -0.92
N GLU A 109 -9.47 -10.84 -1.54
CA GLU A 109 -10.46 -10.11 -2.34
C GLU A 109 -11.77 -9.86 -1.57
N GLY A 110 -11.65 -9.57 -0.27
CA GLY A 110 -12.77 -9.23 0.61
C GLY A 110 -13.55 -10.39 1.21
N GLU A 111 -13.18 -11.64 0.94
CA GLU A 111 -13.83 -12.85 1.48
C GLU A 111 -12.87 -13.72 2.27
N PHE A 112 -13.39 -14.39 3.32
CA PHE A 112 -12.64 -15.39 4.06
C PHE A 112 -12.63 -16.72 3.33
N ARG A 113 -11.45 -17.30 3.17
CA ARG A 113 -11.25 -18.61 2.54
C ARG A 113 -9.92 -19.24 2.96
N GLN A 114 -9.65 -20.47 2.51
CA GLN A 114 -8.35 -21.11 2.68
C GLN A 114 -7.31 -20.48 1.76
N GLY A 115 -6.09 -20.30 2.28
CA GLY A 115 -4.94 -19.82 1.53
C GLY A 115 -3.65 -20.22 2.20
N HIS A 116 -2.53 -20.06 1.51
CA HIS A 116 -1.23 -20.29 2.10
C HIS A 116 -0.83 -19.07 2.96
N ARG A 117 -0.29 -19.36 4.15
CA ARG A 117 0.22 -18.33 5.07
C ARG A 117 1.28 -17.48 4.37
N ALA A 118 1.29 -16.20 4.64
CA ALA A 118 2.31 -15.28 4.16
C ALA A 118 3.74 -15.70 4.59
N LEU A 119 4.75 -15.20 3.91
CA LEU A 119 6.15 -15.44 4.28
C LEU A 119 6.43 -14.95 5.70
N ILE A 120 5.93 -13.76 6.07
CA ILE A 120 5.94 -13.25 7.44
C ILE A 120 4.49 -12.95 7.84
N SER A 121 4.07 -13.47 8.98
CA SER A 121 2.73 -13.21 9.52
C SER A 121 2.77 -12.89 11.01
N ALA A 122 1.80 -12.07 11.45
CA ALA A 122 1.47 -11.90 12.85
C ALA A 122 -0.05 -11.83 12.99
N GLU A 123 -0.59 -12.45 14.03
CA GLU A 123 -2.02 -12.52 14.28
C GLU A 123 -2.31 -12.25 15.76
N GLY A 124 -3.19 -11.30 16.06
CA GLY A 124 -3.54 -10.90 17.41
C GLY A 124 -2.32 -10.44 18.25
N ALA A 125 -1.26 -9.96 17.58
CA ALA A 125 0.01 -9.62 18.22
C ALA A 125 0.19 -8.11 18.30
N ASP A 126 0.35 -7.60 19.51
CA ASP A 126 0.62 -6.19 19.75
C ASP A 126 2.12 -5.86 19.68
N ASN A 127 2.44 -4.62 19.27
CA ASN A 127 3.80 -4.09 19.25
C ASN A 127 4.78 -4.91 18.37
N VAL A 128 4.32 -5.40 17.24
CA VAL A 128 5.15 -6.08 16.24
C VAL A 128 5.92 -5.04 15.42
N ARG A 129 7.22 -5.23 15.27
CA ARG A 129 8.05 -4.35 14.47
C ARG A 129 8.97 -5.14 13.54
N LEU A 130 8.99 -4.78 12.26
CA LEU A 130 10.00 -5.19 11.30
C LEU A 130 10.78 -3.95 10.91
N GLU A 131 12.09 -3.94 11.11
CA GLU A 131 12.89 -2.74 10.87
C GLU A 131 14.28 -3.05 10.29
N GLY A 132 14.91 -2.02 9.72
CA GLY A 132 16.30 -2.07 9.28
C GLY A 132 16.46 -2.15 7.77
N PRO A 133 17.70 -1.94 7.26
CA PRO A 133 17.93 -1.77 5.82
C PRO A 133 18.07 -3.08 5.03
N GLY A 134 17.57 -4.19 5.53
CA GLY A 134 17.57 -5.48 4.84
C GLY A 134 16.58 -5.56 3.68
N ALA A 135 16.54 -6.72 3.02
CA ALA A 135 15.61 -6.97 1.92
C ALA A 135 14.81 -8.26 2.13
N ILE A 136 13.54 -8.23 1.73
CA ILE A 136 12.64 -9.37 1.76
C ILE A 136 12.25 -9.72 0.33
N PHE A 137 12.57 -10.93 -0.10
CA PHE A 137 12.28 -11.43 -1.44
C PHE A 137 11.13 -12.41 -1.36
N GLY A 138 10.10 -12.17 -2.16
CA GLY A 138 8.94 -13.05 -2.24
C GLY A 138 9.26 -14.43 -2.80
N PRO A 139 8.35 -15.39 -2.59
CA PRO A 139 8.47 -16.72 -3.19
C PRO A 139 8.38 -16.64 -4.72
N PRO A 140 8.85 -17.68 -5.44
CA PRO A 140 8.84 -17.68 -6.91
C PRO A 140 7.43 -17.53 -7.51
N LEU A 141 7.37 -17.00 -8.73
CA LEU A 141 6.14 -16.71 -9.48
C LEU A 141 5.16 -17.91 -9.55
N ALA A 142 5.67 -19.13 -9.62
CA ALA A 142 4.84 -20.32 -9.68
C ALA A 142 3.87 -20.42 -8.49
N LEU A 143 4.31 -20.04 -7.29
CA LEU A 143 3.49 -20.09 -6.08
C LEU A 143 2.45 -18.96 -6.03
N SER A 144 2.78 -17.79 -6.55
CA SER A 144 1.86 -16.65 -6.59
C SER A 144 0.71 -16.82 -7.59
N ARG A 145 0.84 -17.73 -8.55
CA ARG A 145 -0.23 -18.06 -9.52
C ARG A 145 -1.31 -18.97 -8.95
N LEU A 146 -1.09 -19.55 -7.78
CA LEU A 146 -2.10 -20.36 -7.11
C LEU A 146 -3.28 -19.47 -6.69
N ARG A 147 -4.49 -19.90 -7.01
CA ARG A 147 -5.71 -19.12 -6.75
C ARG A 147 -6.64 -19.78 -5.73
N ASP A 148 -6.67 -21.09 -5.73
CA ASP A 148 -7.48 -21.87 -4.81
C ASP A 148 -6.77 -23.21 -4.47
N PRO A 149 -6.18 -23.33 -3.28
CA PRO A 149 -5.93 -22.28 -2.28
C PRO A 149 -5.01 -21.17 -2.81
N ARG A 150 -5.21 -19.93 -2.33
CA ARG A 150 -4.37 -18.79 -2.69
C ARG A 150 -2.90 -19.00 -2.29
N GLY A 151 -1.96 -18.62 -3.14
CA GLY A 151 -0.53 -18.62 -2.83
C GLY A 151 -0.15 -17.65 -1.68
N PRO A 152 1.07 -17.75 -1.14
CA PRO A 152 1.51 -16.92 -0.02
C PRO A 152 1.67 -15.46 -0.41
N LEU A 153 1.25 -14.55 0.47
CA LEU A 153 1.61 -13.13 0.47
C LEU A 153 3.03 -12.94 1.05
N LEU A 154 3.55 -11.72 0.99
CA LEU A 154 4.85 -11.45 1.60
C LEU A 154 4.72 -11.20 3.10
N ILE A 155 3.95 -10.18 3.50
CA ILE A 155 3.72 -9.83 4.91
C ILE A 155 2.21 -9.73 5.13
N GLU A 156 1.70 -10.40 6.15
CA GLU A 156 0.28 -10.34 6.52
C GLU A 156 0.15 -10.13 8.04
N LEU A 157 -0.42 -8.99 8.41
CA LEU A 157 -0.69 -8.66 9.80
C LEU A 157 -2.20 -8.66 10.02
N THR A 158 -2.69 -9.51 10.92
CA THR A 158 -4.11 -9.66 11.22
C THR A 158 -4.37 -9.32 12.70
N GLU A 159 -5.33 -8.42 12.97
CA GLU A 159 -5.73 -8.01 14.33
C GLU A 159 -4.57 -7.53 15.21
N CYS A 160 -3.53 -6.94 14.59
CA CYS A 160 -2.38 -6.38 15.30
C CYS A 160 -2.61 -4.93 15.72
N THR A 161 -2.09 -4.56 16.89
CA THR A 161 -2.11 -3.17 17.38
C THR A 161 -0.68 -2.65 17.56
N ASN A 162 -0.43 -1.37 17.23
CA ASN A 162 0.87 -0.71 17.33
C ASN A 162 1.96 -1.40 16.49
N ALA A 163 1.63 -1.89 15.29
CA ALA A 163 2.60 -2.51 14.42
C ALA A 163 3.38 -1.48 13.58
N VAL A 164 4.67 -1.72 13.37
CA VAL A 164 5.56 -0.83 12.63
C VAL A 164 6.38 -1.61 11.61
N LEU A 165 6.38 -1.13 10.37
CA LEU A 165 7.26 -1.61 9.29
C LEU A 165 8.16 -0.47 8.83
N GLU A 166 9.48 -0.63 8.93
CA GLU A 166 10.39 0.50 8.71
C GLU A 166 11.72 0.13 8.04
N GLY A 167 12.09 0.86 6.99
CA GLY A 167 13.46 0.95 6.48
C GLY A 167 13.93 -0.19 5.59
N PHE A 168 13.16 -1.26 5.38
CA PHE A 168 13.53 -2.37 4.52
C PHE A 168 12.99 -2.23 3.09
N SER A 169 13.49 -3.09 2.21
CA SER A 169 13.01 -3.21 0.84
C SER A 169 12.35 -4.56 0.57
N THR A 170 11.42 -4.59 -0.41
CA THR A 170 10.86 -5.84 -0.93
C THR A 170 11.15 -5.97 -2.41
N GLN A 171 11.37 -7.20 -2.88
CA GLN A 171 11.58 -7.50 -4.29
C GLN A 171 10.95 -8.83 -4.67
N TYR A 172 10.64 -8.97 -5.96
CA TYR A 172 10.08 -10.19 -6.56
C TYR A 172 8.78 -10.68 -5.92
N GLN A 173 8.06 -9.80 -5.21
CA GLN A 173 6.73 -10.14 -4.73
C GLN A 173 5.75 -10.26 -5.90
N GLN A 174 4.96 -11.32 -5.88
CA GLN A 174 4.08 -11.71 -6.98
C GLN A 174 2.59 -11.56 -6.65
N LEU A 175 2.26 -11.47 -5.36
CA LEU A 175 0.94 -11.12 -4.82
C LEU A 175 1.10 -9.87 -3.96
N TRP A 176 0.10 -9.52 -3.15
CA TRP A 176 0.16 -8.37 -2.25
C TRP A 176 1.43 -8.41 -1.38
N SER A 177 2.16 -7.31 -1.36
CA SER A 177 3.40 -7.24 -0.59
C SER A 177 3.13 -7.14 0.90
N ILE A 178 2.23 -6.25 1.30
CA ILE A 178 1.84 -6.05 2.71
C ILE A 178 0.31 -6.03 2.78
N HIS A 179 -0.27 -6.95 3.53
CA HIS A 179 -1.70 -6.98 3.82
C HIS A 179 -1.94 -6.74 5.30
N LEU A 180 -2.70 -5.71 5.60
CA LEU A 180 -3.16 -5.37 6.94
C LEU A 180 -4.63 -5.70 7.05
N LEU A 181 -4.99 -6.58 7.95
CA LEU A 181 -6.37 -6.99 8.19
C LEU A 181 -6.75 -6.70 9.65
N PHE A 182 -7.75 -5.83 9.85
CA PHE A 182 -8.27 -5.47 11.17
C PHE A 182 -7.24 -4.87 12.12
N CYS A 183 -6.14 -4.34 11.62
CA CYS A 183 -5.09 -3.71 12.43
C CYS A 183 -5.50 -2.33 12.92
N ARG A 184 -4.87 -1.90 14.02
CA ARG A 184 -5.04 -0.58 14.60
C ARG A 184 -3.69 0.04 14.99
N ASN A 185 -3.54 1.36 14.75
CA ASN A 185 -2.32 2.09 15.03
C ASN A 185 -1.10 1.46 14.34
N PHE A 186 -1.14 1.48 13.00
CA PHE A 186 -0.09 0.93 12.15
C PHE A 186 0.74 2.04 11.52
N THR A 187 2.04 1.82 11.41
CA THR A 187 2.94 2.73 10.67
C THR A 187 3.82 1.95 9.70
N ALA A 188 3.80 2.38 8.42
CA ALA A 188 4.81 2.02 7.43
C ALA A 188 5.65 3.25 7.10
N SER A 189 6.97 3.17 7.25
CA SER A 189 7.85 4.30 6.98
C SER A 189 9.15 3.90 6.30
N ASN A 190 9.63 4.76 5.38
CA ASN A 190 10.92 4.58 4.70
C ASN A 190 11.06 3.21 3.99
N LEU A 191 9.95 2.64 3.51
CA LEU A 191 9.96 1.38 2.78
C LEU A 191 10.23 1.60 1.29
N THR A 192 10.91 0.61 0.67
CA THR A 192 11.05 0.52 -0.78
C THR A 192 10.38 -0.76 -1.26
N LEU A 193 9.17 -0.65 -1.82
CA LEU A 193 8.39 -1.81 -2.26
C LEU A 193 8.43 -1.96 -3.78
N ARG A 194 8.77 -3.15 -4.26
CA ARG A 194 8.85 -3.47 -5.69
C ARG A 194 8.12 -4.77 -5.98
N SER A 195 7.14 -4.71 -6.87
CA SER A 195 6.49 -5.88 -7.47
C SER A 195 6.25 -5.62 -8.96
N LEU A 196 6.09 -6.65 -9.78
CA LEU A 196 5.99 -6.49 -11.23
C LEU A 196 4.78 -7.20 -11.85
N ASN A 197 3.98 -7.91 -11.04
CA ASN A 197 2.89 -8.75 -11.58
C ASN A 197 1.51 -8.22 -11.23
N ALA A 198 0.53 -8.65 -12.00
CA ALA A 198 -0.88 -8.51 -11.67
C ALA A 198 -1.17 -9.11 -10.28
N ASN A 199 -1.94 -8.42 -9.44
CA ASN A 199 -2.14 -8.68 -8.02
C ASN A 199 -0.88 -8.52 -7.16
N GLY A 200 0.14 -7.86 -7.68
CA GLY A 200 1.32 -7.47 -6.91
C GLY A 200 1.14 -6.09 -6.31
N ASP A 201 0.13 -5.91 -5.49
CA ASP A 201 -0.14 -4.66 -4.78
C ASP A 201 0.97 -4.36 -3.75
N GLY A 202 1.15 -3.10 -3.42
CA GLY A 202 2.16 -2.68 -2.44
C GLY A 202 1.66 -2.83 -1.01
N ILE A 203 0.74 -1.98 -0.57
CA ILE A 203 0.16 -2.02 0.77
C ILE A 203 -1.36 -2.06 0.65
N ASP A 204 -1.94 -3.16 1.10
CA ASP A 204 -3.38 -3.36 1.22
C ASP A 204 -3.82 -3.09 2.65
N VAL A 205 -4.64 -2.07 2.85
CA VAL A 205 -5.19 -1.68 4.15
C VAL A 205 -6.65 -2.12 4.19
N ASP A 206 -6.94 -3.23 4.86
CA ASP A 206 -8.28 -3.84 4.88
C ASP A 206 -8.92 -3.79 6.27
N SER A 207 -9.97 -2.99 6.41
CA SER A 207 -10.75 -2.86 7.65
C SER A 207 -9.90 -2.43 8.87
N CYS A 208 -8.94 -1.55 8.63
CA CYS A 208 -7.99 -1.05 9.65
C CYS A 208 -8.31 0.37 10.09
N SER A 209 -7.78 0.77 11.25
CA SER A 209 -7.88 2.15 11.74
C SER A 209 -6.55 2.71 12.19
N ASP A 210 -6.42 4.05 12.08
CA ASP A 210 -5.25 4.79 12.56
C ASP A 210 -3.95 4.33 11.86
N VAL A 211 -3.94 4.44 10.53
CA VAL A 211 -2.86 3.95 9.67
C VAL A 211 -2.05 5.13 9.12
N THR A 212 -0.74 5.06 9.25
CA THR A 212 0.20 6.03 8.66
C THR A 212 1.12 5.32 7.68
N ILE A 213 1.21 5.83 6.45
CA ILE A 213 2.16 5.39 5.43
C ILE A 213 2.96 6.63 5.01
N GLU A 214 4.26 6.64 5.26
CA GLU A 214 5.04 7.83 5.02
C GLU A 214 6.45 7.57 4.50
N ARG A 215 6.96 8.47 3.66
CA ARG A 215 8.31 8.39 3.09
C ARG A 215 8.62 7.06 2.42
N CYS A 216 7.61 6.43 1.82
CA CYS A 216 7.74 5.19 1.10
C CYS A 216 7.89 5.41 -0.40
N ASP A 217 8.71 4.58 -1.06
CA ASP A 217 8.84 4.49 -2.50
C ASP A 217 8.24 3.14 -2.95
N ILE A 218 7.03 3.19 -3.50
CA ILE A 218 6.24 2.02 -3.87
C ILE A 218 6.04 2.00 -5.38
N ASN A 219 6.58 0.96 -6.04
CA ASN A 219 6.40 0.76 -7.47
C ASN A 219 6.00 -0.70 -7.74
N THR A 220 4.78 -0.88 -8.21
CA THR A 220 4.09 -2.17 -8.19
C THR A 220 3.53 -2.56 -9.55
N GLY A 221 3.21 -3.84 -9.67
CA GLY A 221 2.53 -4.39 -10.85
C GLY A 221 1.03 -4.16 -10.82
N ASP A 222 0.43 -3.99 -9.63
CA ASP A 222 -0.98 -3.67 -9.41
C ASP A 222 -1.09 -2.38 -8.61
N ASP A 223 -2.10 -2.18 -7.76
CA ASP A 223 -2.28 -0.95 -6.99
C ASP A 223 -1.08 -0.70 -6.03
N ALA A 224 -0.51 0.52 -5.99
CA ALA A 224 0.61 0.78 -5.08
C ALA A 224 0.14 0.81 -3.61
N ILE A 225 -0.99 1.47 -3.34
CA ILE A 225 -1.72 1.37 -2.08
C ILE A 225 -3.17 1.09 -2.40
N ALA A 226 -3.77 0.09 -1.73
CA ALA A 226 -5.18 -0.24 -1.86
C ALA A 226 -5.89 -0.14 -0.50
N LEU A 227 -6.93 0.68 -0.41
CA LEU A 227 -7.77 0.78 0.77
C LEU A 227 -9.01 -0.08 0.57
N LYS A 228 -9.24 -1.02 1.47
CA LYS A 228 -10.27 -2.06 1.39
C LYS A 228 -11.02 -2.17 2.72
N SER A 229 -12.24 -2.70 2.71
CA SER A 229 -13.03 -3.01 3.91
C SER A 229 -13.98 -4.19 3.65
N GLY A 230 -13.49 -5.19 2.93
CA GLY A 230 -14.21 -6.39 2.60
C GLY A 230 -15.39 -6.19 1.64
N ARG A 231 -16.05 -7.28 1.29
CA ARG A 231 -17.17 -7.25 0.35
C ARG A 231 -18.38 -8.05 0.83
N GLY A 232 -19.51 -7.66 0.31
CA GLY A 232 -20.77 -8.36 0.50
C GLY A 232 -21.38 -8.20 1.89
N LEU A 233 -22.45 -8.96 2.13
CA LEU A 233 -23.27 -8.86 3.32
C LEU A 233 -22.47 -9.13 4.62
N ALA A 234 -21.52 -10.04 4.57
CA ALA A 234 -20.69 -10.36 5.74
C ALA A 234 -19.84 -9.16 6.18
N ALA A 235 -19.20 -8.47 5.24
CA ALA A 235 -18.41 -7.28 5.53
C ALA A 235 -19.27 -6.09 5.97
N ALA A 236 -20.44 -5.90 5.32
CA ALA A 236 -21.40 -4.87 5.70
C ALA A 236 -21.91 -5.07 7.14
N ARG A 237 -22.26 -6.31 7.52
CA ARG A 237 -22.70 -6.66 8.89
C ARG A 237 -21.60 -6.52 9.93
N LEU A 238 -20.37 -6.88 9.56
CA LEU A 238 -19.21 -6.71 10.43
C LEU A 238 -18.97 -5.23 10.77
N GLY A 239 -19.30 -4.31 9.85
CA GLY A 239 -19.27 -2.87 10.08
C GLY A 239 -17.90 -2.33 10.48
N ARG A 240 -16.81 -2.93 10.00
CA ARG A 240 -15.44 -2.46 10.24
C ARG A 240 -14.91 -1.69 9.03
N PRO A 241 -14.99 -0.36 9.02
CA PRO A 241 -14.44 0.45 7.94
C PRO A 241 -12.91 0.51 8.01
N THR A 242 -12.29 0.82 6.89
CA THR A 242 -10.94 1.39 6.88
C THR A 242 -11.05 2.88 7.14
N GLN A 243 -10.39 3.38 8.18
CA GLN A 243 -10.54 4.76 8.61
C GLN A 243 -9.28 5.38 9.22
N ASN A 244 -9.22 6.73 9.21
CA ASN A 244 -8.10 7.50 9.75
C ASN A 244 -6.77 7.08 9.11
N VAL A 245 -6.72 7.12 7.78
CA VAL A 245 -5.52 6.75 7.01
C VAL A 245 -4.82 8.02 6.57
N THR A 246 -3.52 8.13 6.89
CA THR A 246 -2.65 9.21 6.42
C THR A 246 -1.57 8.63 5.52
N ILE A 247 -1.48 9.14 4.29
CA ILE A 247 -0.44 8.81 3.32
C ILE A 247 0.31 10.10 3.02
N ARG A 248 1.62 10.13 3.27
CA ARG A 248 2.37 11.37 3.08
C ARG A 248 3.81 11.16 2.65
N GLN A 249 4.34 12.11 1.86
CA GLN A 249 5.74 12.13 1.42
C GLN A 249 6.15 10.84 0.70
N CYS A 250 5.23 10.25 -0.06
CA CYS A 250 5.44 9.00 -0.77
C CYS A 250 5.59 9.21 -2.28
N ILE A 251 6.34 8.31 -2.91
CA ILE A 251 6.34 8.12 -4.36
C ILE A 251 5.58 6.83 -4.64
N LEU A 252 4.43 6.95 -5.29
CA LEU A 252 3.53 5.84 -5.56
C LEU A 252 3.42 5.63 -7.07
N ALA A 253 3.77 4.44 -7.53
CA ALA A 253 3.68 4.07 -8.93
C ALA A 253 3.04 2.69 -9.12
N SER A 254 2.20 2.57 -10.15
CA SER A 254 1.62 1.31 -10.60
C SER A 254 1.81 1.14 -12.09
N SER A 255 2.34 -0.02 -12.50
CA SER A 255 2.55 -0.33 -13.91
C SER A 255 1.31 -0.88 -14.62
N THR A 256 0.23 -1.19 -13.90
CA THR A 256 -1.01 -1.75 -14.48
C THR A 256 -2.27 -0.99 -14.06
N PHE A 257 -2.42 -0.59 -12.79
CA PHE A 257 -3.67 -0.01 -12.27
C PHE A 257 -3.49 1.39 -11.66
N ALA A 258 -3.60 1.53 -10.34
CA ALA A 258 -3.65 2.82 -9.68
C ALA A 258 -2.50 3.03 -8.68
N ALA A 259 -2.03 4.29 -8.56
CA ALA A 259 -1.11 4.63 -7.48
C ALA A 259 -1.81 4.58 -6.11
N LEU A 260 -3.05 5.08 -6.02
CA LEU A 260 -3.93 4.90 -4.87
C LEU A 260 -5.28 4.36 -5.34
N ALA A 261 -5.65 3.16 -4.88
CA ALA A 261 -6.96 2.58 -5.10
C ALA A 261 -7.82 2.64 -3.83
N VAL A 262 -9.09 2.99 -3.96
CA VAL A 262 -10.09 2.97 -2.89
C VAL A 262 -11.21 2.03 -3.35
N GLY A 263 -11.27 0.85 -2.76
CA GLY A 263 -12.16 -0.25 -3.19
C GLY A 263 -11.42 -1.25 -4.12
N THR A 264 -12.12 -2.17 -4.84
CA THR A 264 -13.57 -2.39 -4.91
C THR A 264 -14.17 -3.07 -3.68
N GLU A 265 -13.36 -3.66 -2.81
CA GLU A 265 -13.79 -4.29 -1.56
C GLU A 265 -14.02 -3.19 -0.51
N LEU A 266 -15.24 -2.64 -0.47
CA LEU A 266 -15.54 -1.50 0.43
C LEU A 266 -16.91 -1.58 1.11
N SER A 267 -17.47 -2.80 1.21
CA SER A 267 -18.79 -2.98 1.85
C SER A 267 -18.82 -2.57 3.33
N GLY A 268 -17.68 -2.58 4.03
CA GLY A 268 -17.52 -2.05 5.38
C GLY A 268 -17.34 -0.51 5.45
N GLY A 269 -17.10 0.13 4.29
CA GLY A 269 -16.86 1.57 4.18
C GLY A 269 -15.39 1.99 4.34
N ILE A 270 -15.08 3.19 3.80
CA ILE A 270 -13.76 3.81 3.89
C ILE A 270 -13.96 5.28 4.22
N ARG A 271 -13.28 5.80 5.25
CA ARG A 271 -13.45 7.21 5.65
C ARG A 271 -12.21 7.82 6.30
N ASN A 272 -12.19 9.17 6.32
CA ASN A 272 -11.11 9.95 6.94
C ASN A 272 -9.75 9.58 6.35
N VAL A 273 -9.61 9.70 5.04
CA VAL A 273 -8.37 9.42 4.32
C VAL A 273 -7.71 10.72 3.93
N LYS A 274 -6.44 10.87 4.24
CA LYS A 274 -5.62 12.02 3.88
C LYS A 274 -4.41 11.57 3.06
N ILE A 275 -4.21 12.18 1.88
CA ILE A 275 -2.99 11.99 1.10
C ILE A 275 -2.35 13.35 0.83
N GLU A 276 -1.09 13.52 1.20
CA GLU A 276 -0.41 14.81 1.08
C GLU A 276 1.07 14.67 0.71
N ASP A 277 1.60 15.69 0.02
CA ASP A 277 3.02 15.79 -0.34
C ASP A 277 3.53 14.54 -1.10
N CYS A 278 2.72 13.96 -1.98
CA CYS A 278 3.02 12.73 -2.70
C CYS A 278 3.17 12.94 -4.21
N THR A 279 3.96 12.07 -4.83
CA THR A 279 4.02 11.92 -6.28
C THR A 279 3.32 10.63 -6.69
N LEU A 280 2.35 10.72 -7.61
CA LEU A 280 1.54 9.59 -8.05
C LEU A 280 1.66 9.35 -9.55
N SER A 281 1.82 8.07 -9.92
CA SER A 281 1.90 7.62 -11.31
C SER A 281 1.18 6.27 -11.45
N GLY A 282 0.00 6.25 -12.04
CA GLY A 282 -0.79 5.03 -12.24
C GLY A 282 -1.04 4.75 -13.72
N ARG A 283 -0.87 3.52 -14.17
CA ARG A 283 -1.07 3.14 -15.58
C ARG A 283 -2.50 3.36 -16.05
N GLN A 284 -3.48 3.29 -15.15
CA GLN A 284 -4.88 3.64 -15.43
C GLN A 284 -5.29 4.94 -14.75
N ASN A 285 -5.06 5.03 -13.43
CA ASN A 285 -5.43 6.20 -12.65
C ASN A 285 -4.33 6.53 -11.63
N ALA A 286 -4.13 7.80 -11.34
CA ALA A 286 -3.34 8.17 -10.16
C ALA A 286 -4.12 7.84 -8.88
N ILE A 287 -5.41 8.22 -8.83
CA ILE A 287 -6.33 7.85 -7.75
C ILE A 287 -7.56 7.19 -8.37
N PHE A 288 -7.92 6.02 -7.89
CA PHE A 288 -9.08 5.27 -8.39
C PHE A 288 -10.08 4.99 -7.28
N LEU A 289 -11.21 5.68 -7.31
CA LEU A 289 -12.36 5.46 -6.44
C LEU A 289 -13.28 4.47 -7.15
N LYS A 290 -13.21 3.20 -6.75
CA LYS A 290 -13.82 2.10 -7.50
C LYS A 290 -14.76 1.26 -6.65
N SER A 291 -15.89 0.87 -7.23
CA SER A 291 -16.87 -0.02 -6.61
C SER A 291 -17.52 -0.90 -7.67
N ARG A 292 -18.54 -1.60 -7.28
CA ARG A 292 -19.38 -2.44 -8.13
C ARG A 292 -20.83 -2.35 -7.70
N ASP A 293 -21.73 -2.61 -8.62
CA ASP A 293 -23.15 -2.81 -8.31
C ASP A 293 -23.30 -3.91 -7.24
N GLY A 294 -24.10 -3.67 -6.23
CA GLY A 294 -24.33 -4.60 -5.12
C GLY A 294 -23.28 -4.55 -4.00
N ARG A 295 -22.22 -3.74 -4.13
CA ARG A 295 -21.15 -3.64 -3.13
C ARG A 295 -21.55 -2.83 -1.89
N GLY A 296 -22.39 -1.82 -2.06
CA GLY A 296 -22.77 -0.91 -0.98
C GLY A 296 -21.60 -0.13 -0.41
N GLY A 297 -21.60 0.09 0.90
CA GLY A 297 -20.54 0.78 1.62
C GLY A 297 -20.47 2.28 1.32
N PHE A 298 -19.33 2.88 1.66
CA PHE A 298 -19.14 4.32 1.48
C PHE A 298 -17.66 4.71 1.33
N ILE A 299 -17.45 5.88 0.70
CA ILE A 299 -16.18 6.63 0.68
C ILE A 299 -16.53 8.02 1.22
N GLU A 300 -16.00 8.37 2.39
CA GLU A 300 -16.32 9.63 3.07
C GLU A 300 -15.07 10.34 3.57
N ASN A 301 -15.02 11.68 3.45
CA ASN A 301 -13.91 12.50 3.96
C ASN A 301 -12.55 12.06 3.42
N LEU A 302 -12.38 12.01 2.10
CA LEU A 302 -11.11 11.76 1.44
C LEU A 302 -10.53 13.09 0.99
N THR A 303 -9.35 13.43 1.46
CA THR A 303 -8.67 14.70 1.13
C THR A 303 -7.30 14.46 0.53
N GLY A 304 -6.97 15.25 -0.50
CA GLY A 304 -5.65 15.26 -1.12
C GLY A 304 -5.08 16.67 -1.20
N ALA A 305 -3.80 16.85 -0.85
CA ALA A 305 -3.15 18.13 -0.93
C ALA A 305 -1.68 18.03 -1.39
N ASN A 306 -1.20 19.04 -2.13
CA ASN A 306 0.20 19.14 -2.57
C ASN A 306 0.64 17.89 -3.35
N LEU A 307 -0.16 17.43 -4.31
CA LEU A 307 0.15 16.25 -5.10
C LEU A 307 0.76 16.60 -6.45
N VAL A 308 1.72 15.78 -6.86
CA VAL A 308 2.26 15.79 -8.23
C VAL A 308 1.77 14.53 -8.94
N ILE A 309 0.98 14.73 -9.98
CA ILE A 309 0.44 13.65 -10.81
C ILE A 309 1.18 13.64 -12.13
N ASN A 310 1.81 12.54 -12.47
CA ASN A 310 2.50 12.43 -13.74
C ASN A 310 2.29 11.04 -14.37
N LYS A 311 2.36 11.00 -15.71
CA LYS A 311 2.27 9.75 -16.50
C LYS A 311 1.06 8.87 -16.11
N SER A 312 -0.07 9.50 -15.78
CA SER A 312 -1.32 8.81 -15.47
C SER A 312 -2.38 9.20 -16.48
N PRO A 313 -3.03 8.28 -17.19
CA PRO A 313 -4.15 8.63 -18.08
C PRO A 313 -5.24 9.44 -17.37
N THR A 314 -5.52 9.11 -16.12
CA THR A 314 -6.53 9.80 -15.33
C THR A 314 -5.98 10.20 -13.96
N PHE A 315 -6.19 11.45 -13.54
CA PHE A 315 -5.87 11.84 -12.17
C PHE A 315 -6.86 11.18 -11.20
N ILE A 316 -8.18 11.42 -11.34
CA ILE A 316 -9.21 10.83 -10.49
C ILE A 316 -10.18 10.02 -11.36
N GLY A 317 -10.16 8.70 -11.22
CA GLY A 317 -11.19 7.82 -11.77
C GLY A 317 -12.28 7.55 -10.73
N ILE A 318 -13.56 7.68 -11.11
CA ILE A 318 -14.71 7.33 -10.29
C ILE A 318 -15.55 6.31 -11.07
N ASP A 319 -15.56 5.06 -10.63
CA ASP A 319 -16.29 3.98 -11.29
C ASP A 319 -16.97 3.08 -10.27
N PHE A 320 -18.25 3.29 -10.04
CA PHE A 320 -19.05 2.56 -9.04
C PHE A 320 -19.97 1.50 -9.64
N LEU A 321 -20.05 1.45 -10.97
CA LEU A 321 -20.93 0.51 -11.70
C LEU A 321 -20.14 -0.54 -12.46
N LYS A 322 -18.84 -0.67 -12.21
CA LYS A 322 -17.97 -1.60 -12.92
C LYS A 322 -18.51 -3.03 -12.84
N LYS A 323 -18.55 -3.69 -13.98
CA LYS A 323 -18.82 -5.14 -14.10
C LYS A 323 -17.50 -5.88 -14.28
N GLY A 324 -17.44 -7.15 -14.00
CA GLY A 324 -16.24 -7.94 -14.25
C GLY A 324 -16.14 -9.20 -13.40
N ILE A 325 -14.93 -9.71 -13.22
CA ILE A 325 -14.63 -11.04 -12.67
C ILE A 325 -15.21 -11.24 -11.26
N GLN A 326 -15.13 -10.21 -10.41
CA GLN A 326 -15.74 -10.26 -9.08
C GLN A 326 -17.25 -9.99 -9.22
N ALA A 327 -18.06 -10.95 -8.86
CA ALA A 327 -19.49 -10.79 -8.85
C ALA A 327 -19.93 -9.69 -7.85
N SER A 328 -21.07 -9.09 -8.12
CA SER A 328 -21.75 -8.25 -7.12
C SER A 328 -22.18 -9.13 -5.95
N ASP A 329 -21.89 -8.69 -4.73
CA ASP A 329 -22.29 -9.39 -3.54
C ASP A 329 -23.55 -8.75 -2.96
N PRO A 330 -24.54 -9.52 -2.54
CA PRO A 330 -25.75 -8.96 -1.96
C PRO A 330 -25.44 -8.18 -0.68
N VAL A 331 -26.05 -6.99 -0.56
CA VAL A 331 -26.06 -6.19 0.66
C VAL A 331 -27.49 -6.06 1.16
N PRO A 332 -27.75 -5.64 2.41
CA PRO A 332 -29.09 -5.46 2.91
C PRO A 332 -29.84 -4.37 2.14
N GLY A 333 -30.89 -4.74 1.43
CA GLY A 333 -31.82 -3.80 0.78
C GLY A 333 -31.33 -3.19 -0.54
N GLU A 334 -32.28 -2.83 -1.40
CA GLU A 334 -32.02 -2.24 -2.72
C GLU A 334 -31.36 -0.84 -2.63
N ALA A 335 -31.73 -0.04 -1.63
CA ALA A 335 -31.14 1.29 -1.44
C ALA A 335 -29.68 1.27 -1.01
N GLU A 336 -29.20 0.16 -0.45
CA GLU A 336 -27.86 0.00 0.11
C GLU A 336 -26.86 -0.63 -0.87
N LYS A 337 -27.34 -1.09 -2.02
CA LYS A 337 -26.47 -1.71 -3.03
C LYS A 337 -25.49 -0.73 -3.68
N TRP A 338 -25.81 0.56 -3.67
CA TRP A 338 -24.97 1.60 -4.26
C TRP A 338 -23.99 2.18 -3.26
N THR A 339 -22.75 2.29 -3.65
CA THR A 339 -21.73 2.96 -2.85
C THR A 339 -22.05 4.45 -2.70
N ARG A 340 -22.00 4.95 -1.48
CA ARG A 340 -22.09 6.37 -1.19
C ARG A 340 -20.71 7.00 -1.28
N MET A 341 -20.61 8.17 -1.87
CA MET A 341 -19.39 8.97 -1.83
C MET A 341 -19.73 10.38 -1.40
N SER A 342 -19.03 10.88 -0.37
CA SER A 342 -19.23 12.24 0.11
C SER A 342 -17.96 12.90 0.63
N HIS A 343 -17.88 14.23 0.50
CA HIS A 343 -16.79 15.06 1.05
C HIS A 343 -15.42 14.63 0.55
N VAL A 344 -15.24 14.57 -0.77
CA VAL A 344 -13.95 14.29 -1.42
C VAL A 344 -13.38 15.59 -1.94
N SER A 345 -12.14 15.91 -1.55
CA SER A 345 -11.52 17.18 -1.95
C SER A 345 -10.04 17.05 -2.27
N PHE A 346 -9.62 17.76 -3.32
CA PHE A 346 -8.22 17.84 -3.73
C PHE A 346 -7.82 19.30 -3.94
N ASN A 347 -6.65 19.66 -3.41
CA ASN A 347 -6.16 21.04 -3.40
C ASN A 347 -4.66 21.09 -3.67
N HIS A 348 -4.21 22.13 -4.41
CA HIS A 348 -2.80 22.33 -4.80
C HIS A 348 -2.24 21.12 -5.56
N ILE A 349 -2.81 20.82 -6.72
CA ILE A 349 -2.43 19.66 -7.52
C ILE A 349 -1.71 20.12 -8.79
N ARG A 350 -0.57 19.51 -9.07
CA ARG A 350 0.14 19.70 -10.33
C ARG A 350 0.00 18.44 -11.19
N VAL A 351 -0.53 18.58 -12.39
CA VAL A 351 -0.69 17.49 -13.35
C VAL A 351 0.24 17.65 -14.56
N SER A 352 0.87 16.57 -15.00
CA SER A 352 1.67 16.50 -16.24
C SER A 352 1.50 15.12 -16.88
N ASP A 353 1.44 15.09 -18.21
CA ASP A 353 1.20 13.85 -18.96
C ASP A 353 -0.05 13.10 -18.49
N VAL A 354 -1.15 13.85 -18.26
CA VAL A 354 -2.44 13.33 -17.81
C VAL A 354 -3.43 13.49 -18.98
N ALA A 355 -4.11 12.40 -19.35
CA ALA A 355 -5.11 12.50 -20.40
C ALA A 355 -6.40 13.14 -19.88
N GLU A 356 -6.87 12.80 -18.67
CA GLU A 356 -8.11 13.32 -18.08
C GLU A 356 -7.96 13.66 -16.59
N ILE A 357 -8.45 14.83 -16.18
CA ILE A 357 -8.38 15.21 -14.75
C ILE A 357 -9.36 14.39 -13.92
N VAL A 358 -10.63 14.30 -14.35
CA VAL A 358 -11.63 13.44 -13.70
C VAL A 358 -12.38 12.65 -14.74
N ALA A 359 -12.39 11.33 -14.59
CA ALA A 359 -13.24 10.39 -15.30
C ALA A 359 -14.31 9.85 -14.35
N GLY A 360 -15.45 10.53 -14.23
CA GLY A 360 -16.51 10.25 -13.25
C GLY A 360 -17.89 10.10 -13.87
N SER A 361 -18.02 9.40 -15.00
CA SER A 361 -19.30 9.18 -15.66
C SER A 361 -20.04 7.90 -15.21
N ASN A 362 -19.35 6.96 -14.55
CA ASN A 362 -19.93 5.67 -14.19
C ASN A 362 -20.40 5.63 -12.73
N VAL A 363 -21.36 6.52 -12.42
CA VAL A 363 -22.02 6.70 -11.11
C VAL A 363 -23.53 6.52 -11.25
N SER A 364 -24.17 5.86 -10.30
CA SER A 364 -25.65 5.68 -10.31
C SER A 364 -26.38 7.00 -10.09
N ALA A 365 -27.45 7.23 -10.86
CA ALA A 365 -28.38 8.33 -10.60
C ALA A 365 -29.17 8.17 -9.30
N GLU A 366 -29.36 6.95 -8.81
CA GLU A 366 -30.04 6.65 -7.55
C GLU A 366 -29.17 6.99 -6.33
N ARG A 367 -27.85 7.04 -6.51
CA ARG A 367 -26.90 7.40 -5.45
C ARG A 367 -25.81 8.31 -6.02
N PRO A 368 -26.09 9.58 -6.24
CA PRO A 368 -25.10 10.53 -6.76
C PRO A 368 -23.90 10.68 -5.81
N VAL A 369 -22.77 11.08 -6.39
CA VAL A 369 -21.64 11.60 -5.62
C VAL A 369 -22.05 12.91 -4.95
N ASP A 370 -21.68 13.12 -3.69
CA ASP A 370 -21.99 14.34 -2.94
C ASP A 370 -20.71 15.02 -2.42
N GLY A 371 -20.54 16.30 -2.74
CA GLY A 371 -19.43 17.09 -2.20
C GLY A 371 -18.06 16.75 -2.79
N LEU A 372 -17.89 16.83 -4.12
CA LEU A 372 -16.59 16.79 -4.78
C LEU A 372 -16.02 18.20 -4.95
N ALA A 373 -14.87 18.48 -4.33
CA ALA A 373 -14.20 19.76 -4.46
C ALA A 373 -12.81 19.62 -5.09
N LEU A 374 -12.53 20.39 -6.16
CA LEU A 374 -11.22 20.50 -6.78
C LEU A 374 -10.79 21.95 -6.75
N THR A 375 -9.65 22.22 -6.11
CA THR A 375 -9.15 23.59 -5.92
C THR A 375 -7.68 23.65 -6.33
N ASP A 376 -7.33 24.71 -7.09
CA ASP A 376 -5.94 25.00 -7.49
C ASP A 376 -5.25 23.80 -8.18
N ILE A 377 -5.78 23.43 -9.34
CA ILE A 377 -5.23 22.39 -10.22
C ILE A 377 -4.47 23.08 -11.36
N THR A 378 -3.20 22.78 -11.55
CA THR A 378 -2.35 23.40 -12.56
C THR A 378 -1.62 22.36 -13.41
N GLY A 379 -1.27 22.72 -14.67
CA GLY A 379 -0.46 21.88 -15.54
C GLY A 379 -1.10 21.60 -16.91
N THR A 380 -0.95 20.37 -17.39
CA THR A 380 -1.41 19.97 -18.75
C THR A 380 -2.27 18.73 -18.71
N CYS A 381 -3.31 18.70 -19.55
CA CYS A 381 -4.15 17.52 -19.77
C CYS A 381 -4.69 17.53 -21.22
N GLU A 382 -5.12 16.37 -21.71
CA GLU A 382 -5.74 16.23 -23.04
C GLU A 382 -7.26 16.47 -22.99
N ARG A 383 -7.88 16.07 -21.90
CA ARG A 383 -9.30 16.26 -21.57
C ARG A 383 -9.42 16.81 -20.16
N GLY A 384 -10.47 17.53 -19.90
CA GLY A 384 -10.71 18.14 -18.60
C GLY A 384 -11.39 17.20 -17.60
N ILE A 385 -12.59 17.57 -17.18
CA ILE A 385 -13.35 16.94 -16.13
C ILE A 385 -14.66 16.41 -16.72
N THR A 386 -14.90 15.11 -16.61
CA THR A 386 -16.17 14.48 -16.98
C THR A 386 -16.85 13.95 -15.71
N LEU A 387 -18.08 14.41 -15.44
CA LEU A 387 -18.86 14.01 -14.28
C LEU A 387 -20.29 13.68 -14.65
N ALA A 388 -20.83 12.62 -14.06
CA ALA A 388 -22.25 12.32 -14.10
C ALA A 388 -22.81 12.05 -12.68
N ASN A 389 -24.07 12.42 -12.47
CA ASN A 389 -24.80 12.14 -11.24
C ASN A 389 -24.04 12.61 -9.99
N ALA A 390 -23.85 13.92 -9.84
CA ALA A 390 -23.15 14.50 -8.70
C ALA A 390 -23.86 15.76 -8.17
N SER A 391 -23.76 16.01 -6.87
CA SER A 391 -24.25 17.19 -6.18
C SER A 391 -23.15 17.85 -5.34
N ASP A 392 -23.35 19.12 -4.99
CA ASP A 392 -22.39 19.96 -4.26
C ASP A 392 -20.95 19.89 -4.82
N VAL A 393 -20.83 19.93 -6.16
CA VAL A 393 -19.52 19.97 -6.83
C VAL A 393 -18.97 21.39 -6.78
N LYS A 394 -17.69 21.54 -6.42
CA LYS A 394 -16.98 22.83 -6.37
C LYS A 394 -15.67 22.74 -7.17
N LEU A 395 -15.60 23.48 -8.28
CA LEU A 395 -14.42 23.60 -9.10
C LEU A 395 -13.89 25.03 -9.02
N THR A 396 -12.68 25.20 -8.50
CA THR A 396 -12.09 26.54 -8.30
C THR A 396 -10.62 26.52 -8.67
N GLY A 397 -10.16 27.54 -9.43
CA GLY A 397 -8.72 27.69 -9.76
C GLY A 397 -8.16 26.55 -10.61
N ILE A 398 -8.95 25.98 -11.50
CA ILE A 398 -8.50 24.94 -12.44
C ILE A 398 -7.78 25.62 -13.61
N LYS A 399 -6.45 25.66 -13.58
CA LYS A 399 -5.59 26.35 -14.57
C LYS A 399 -4.75 25.33 -15.33
N VAL A 400 -5.40 24.56 -16.19
CA VAL A 400 -4.76 23.53 -17.03
C VAL A 400 -4.80 23.95 -18.51
N THR A 401 -3.87 23.44 -19.28
CA THR A 401 -3.74 23.71 -20.72
C THR A 401 -3.59 22.41 -21.51
N GLY A 402 -3.68 22.50 -22.84
CA GLY A 402 -3.49 21.37 -23.76
C GLY A 402 -4.74 20.57 -24.07
N PHE A 403 -5.84 20.79 -23.36
CA PHE A 403 -7.10 20.06 -23.58
C PHE A 403 -7.84 20.52 -24.85
N GLN A 404 -8.57 19.58 -25.45
CA GLN A 404 -9.46 19.84 -26.57
C GLN A 404 -10.92 19.73 -26.11
N GLY A 405 -11.78 20.62 -26.66
CA GLY A 405 -13.19 20.69 -26.30
C GLY A 405 -13.43 21.46 -24.97
N PRO A 406 -14.56 21.25 -24.30
CA PRO A 406 -14.87 21.91 -23.03
C PRO A 406 -14.02 21.37 -21.90
N LEU A 407 -13.60 22.25 -20.97
CA LEU A 407 -12.87 21.82 -19.78
C LEU A 407 -13.75 20.96 -18.85
N VAL A 408 -15.04 21.25 -18.78
CA VAL A 408 -15.98 20.54 -17.91
C VAL A 408 -17.15 20.02 -18.73
N THR A 409 -17.38 18.72 -18.66
CA THR A 409 -18.52 18.02 -19.29
C THR A 409 -19.33 17.36 -18.18
N THR A 410 -20.63 17.67 -18.09
CA THR A 410 -21.49 17.20 -17.02
C THR A 410 -22.80 16.61 -17.52
N GLN A 411 -23.30 15.61 -16.80
CA GLN A 411 -24.64 15.06 -16.96
C GLN A 411 -25.30 14.88 -15.59
N ASN A 412 -26.40 15.58 -15.34
CA ASN A 412 -27.10 15.53 -14.05
C ASN A 412 -26.17 15.90 -12.86
N VAL A 413 -25.49 17.03 -12.98
CA VAL A 413 -24.53 17.53 -11.98
C VAL A 413 -24.98 18.90 -11.49
N LYS A 414 -24.90 19.13 -10.16
CA LYS A 414 -25.18 20.42 -9.53
C LYS A 414 -23.95 20.91 -8.75
N GLY A 415 -23.64 22.18 -8.85
CA GLY A 415 -22.49 22.74 -8.16
C GLY A 415 -22.06 24.11 -8.70
N GLN A 416 -20.81 24.46 -8.40
CA GLN A 416 -20.18 25.72 -8.79
C GLN A 416 -18.98 25.45 -9.70
N GLY A 417 -18.69 26.38 -10.62
CA GLY A 417 -17.56 26.28 -11.56
C GLY A 417 -17.77 25.26 -12.69
N LEU A 418 -19.00 24.82 -12.91
CA LEU A 418 -19.36 23.80 -13.91
C LEU A 418 -19.42 24.34 -15.35
N ASP A 419 -19.53 25.65 -15.51
CA ASP A 419 -19.58 26.36 -16.80
C ASP A 419 -18.17 26.62 -17.39
N GLY A 420 -17.13 26.15 -16.74
CA GLY A 420 -15.74 26.40 -17.14
C GLY A 420 -15.26 27.83 -16.86
N THR A 421 -16.08 28.72 -16.27
CA THR A 421 -15.66 30.10 -15.96
C THR A 421 -14.78 30.20 -14.72
N ALA A 422 -14.75 29.17 -13.87
CA ALA A 422 -13.85 29.09 -12.72
C ALA A 422 -12.36 28.95 -13.08
N VAL A 423 -12.06 29.01 -14.37
CA VAL A 423 -10.72 28.79 -14.98
C VAL A 423 -9.93 30.09 -15.16
N ARG A 424 -10.46 31.25 -14.74
CA ARG A 424 -9.80 32.55 -14.96
C ARG A 424 -9.14 33.09 -13.69
#